data_44b34b3e9ffba851cfcff5ef0436ea7c
#
_entry.id   44b34b3e9ffba851cfcff5ef0436ea7c
#
_cell.length_a   1.000
_cell.length_b   1.000
_cell.length_c   1.000
_cell.angle_alpha   90.00
_cell.angle_beta   90.00
_cell.angle_gamma   90.00
#
_symmetry.space_group_name_H-M   'P 1'
#
loop_
_entity.id
_entity.type
_entity.pdbx_description
1 polymer ?
#
loop_
_entity_poly.entity_id
_entity_poly.type
_entity_poly.pdbx_seq_one_letter_code
_entity_poly.pdbx_strand_id
1 'polypeptide(L)'
;MYKQLNHSNHETAYLLGSILLFSFQGCKEKPVTSPNLSSTPNVIYVFPDQMRNHAMGFWREAGFREAVNFEGDPVHTPNLDRFAKESVVLTSAMSNCPLSSPHRGILLTGMYPEHSGVPLNCNANRPISSLREDATCISDVFSQAGYNCAYIGKLHVDCPTPNDPERPGKYVEDRVPAWDAYTPAERRHGFDYWYSYGTYDVHKHPHYWDTEGVKHEINEWSPAHEADKAISYLRNEGNVRDPNKPFFMMVSFNPPHSPYASLEDCMEEDYNLYKDLPLDSLLIRPNANREMKKAPSVRYYFASVTGVDRAFGRILDELEKQGLDKNTLVIFSSDHGETMCSQNTDDPKNSPYAESMNVPFIVRFPGKVIPRIDNELLLSSPDIMPTILGLCGLEKQIPATVEGRNYAGRFTGKDSSVPLRQGALYIKNIDGEKDADGKVISYFPVSRGIKTHQYTMSLTIDRKTKELKLIYTQS
;
A
#
# COMPACT_ATOMS: atom_id res chain seq x y z
N MET A 1 -39.31 -27.27 67.15
CA MET A 1 -38.92 -27.70 68.52
C MET A 1 -37.65 -26.96 68.88
N TYR A 2 -37.78 -25.87 69.63
CA TYR A 2 -37.38 -25.70 71.02
C TYR A 2 -35.88 -26.00 71.26
N LYS A 3 -35.03 -25.17 71.82
CA LYS A 3 -35.06 -24.01 72.74
C LYS A 3 -33.57 -23.57 72.80
N GLN A 4 -33.22 -22.28 72.79
CA GLN A 4 -33.07 -21.31 73.88
C GLN A 4 -32.20 -21.80 75.05
N LEU A 5 -31.18 -21.10 75.38
CA LEU A 5 -30.93 -20.14 76.47
C LEU A 5 -29.42 -20.21 76.90
N ASN A 6 -28.68 -19.24 77.02
CA ASN A 6 -28.53 -18.05 77.88
C ASN A 6 -27.28 -18.13 78.82
N HIS A 7 -26.62 -17.02 78.94
CA HIS A 7 -25.90 -16.40 80.06
C HIS A 7 -24.56 -17.05 80.53
N SER A 8 -23.55 -16.39 80.95
CA SER A 8 -23.30 -15.00 81.35
C SER A 8 -21.82 -14.82 81.79
N ASN A 9 -21.35 -13.61 81.72
CA ASN A 9 -20.43 -12.92 82.68
C ASN A 9 -18.93 -13.19 82.76
N HIS A 10 -18.24 -12.09 82.52
CA HIS A 10 -17.14 -11.44 83.27
C HIS A 10 -15.82 -12.19 83.50
N GLU A 11 -14.77 -11.68 82.95
CA GLU A 11 -13.75 -11.01 83.77
C GLU A 11 -12.76 -10.21 82.92
N THR A 12 -12.39 -9.08 83.46
CA THR A 12 -11.50 -8.06 82.92
C THR A 12 -10.05 -8.44 83.22
N ALA A 13 -9.18 -8.46 82.20
CA ALA A 13 -7.74 -8.40 82.46
C ALA A 13 -7.09 -7.40 81.52
N TYR A 14 -6.58 -6.34 82.08
CA TYR A 14 -5.74 -5.33 81.41
C TYR A 14 -4.37 -5.89 81.09
N LEU A 15 -3.97 -5.91 79.83
CA LEU A 15 -2.58 -6.05 79.42
C LEU A 15 -2.22 -4.93 78.51
N LEU A 16 -1.32 -4.07 78.93
CA LEU A 16 -0.63 -3.06 78.13
C LEU A 16 0.23 -3.77 77.07
N GLY A 17 -0.16 -3.56 75.83
CA GLY A 17 0.63 -3.96 74.69
C GLY A 17 0.97 -2.74 73.83
N SER A 18 2.25 -2.43 73.74
CA SER A 18 2.85 -1.35 72.99
C SER A 18 2.48 -1.43 71.51
N ILE A 19 1.76 -0.43 71.00
CA ILE A 19 1.45 -0.27 69.56
C ILE A 19 2.69 0.33 68.90
N LEU A 20 3.45 -0.48 68.17
CA LEU A 20 4.40 -0.03 67.16
C LEU A 20 3.60 0.47 65.93
N LEU A 21 3.55 1.81 65.78
CA LEU A 21 3.08 2.44 64.56
C LEU A 21 4.12 2.23 63.45
N PHE A 22 3.90 1.23 62.60
CA PHE A 22 4.54 1.18 61.29
C PHE A 22 3.88 2.23 60.39
N SER A 23 4.59 3.33 60.15
CA SER A 23 4.23 4.28 59.09
C SER A 23 4.47 3.62 57.74
N PHE A 24 3.42 3.11 57.09
CA PHE A 24 3.42 2.82 55.67
C PHE A 24 3.59 4.14 54.92
N GLN A 25 4.80 4.46 54.51
CA GLN A 25 5.05 5.40 53.43
C GLN A 25 4.49 4.81 52.15
N GLY A 26 3.25 5.18 51.80
CA GLY A 26 2.68 4.87 50.49
C GLY A 26 3.54 5.56 49.42
N CYS A 27 4.24 4.77 48.61
CA CYS A 27 4.71 5.23 47.31
C CYS A 27 3.50 5.78 46.57
N LYS A 28 3.40 7.10 46.47
CA LYS A 28 2.51 7.74 45.49
C LYS A 28 3.07 7.35 44.14
N GLU A 29 2.42 6.40 43.50
CA GLU A 29 2.58 6.20 42.06
C GLU A 29 2.31 7.56 41.42
N LYS A 30 3.32 8.09 40.75
CA LYS A 30 3.12 9.25 39.88
C LYS A 30 2.04 8.85 38.88
N PRO A 31 1.00 9.68 38.68
CA PRO A 31 0.05 9.39 37.60
C PRO A 31 0.87 9.27 36.32
N VAL A 32 0.75 8.12 35.65
CA VAL A 32 1.22 7.96 34.29
C VAL A 32 0.45 8.99 33.48
N THR A 33 1.10 10.11 33.23
CA THR A 33 0.58 11.12 32.30
C THR A 33 0.51 10.39 30.95
N SER A 34 -0.71 10.10 30.51
CA SER A 34 -0.96 9.70 29.14
C SER A 34 -0.18 10.67 28.25
N PRO A 35 0.63 10.18 27.30
CA PRO A 35 1.34 11.08 26.42
C PRO A 35 0.28 11.99 25.79
N ASN A 36 0.48 13.30 25.85
CA ASN A 36 -0.31 14.25 25.09
C ASN A 36 -0.13 13.83 23.63
N LEU A 37 -1.09 13.06 23.10
CA LEU A 37 -1.12 12.68 21.70
C LEU A 37 -1.09 13.99 20.93
N SER A 38 0.00 14.26 20.25
CA SER A 38 0.09 15.33 19.26
C SER A 38 -1.22 15.29 18.46
N SER A 39 -1.87 16.42 18.28
CA SER A 39 -3.10 16.51 17.47
C SER A 39 -2.85 16.09 16.02
N THR A 40 -1.59 16.02 15.62
CA THR A 40 -1.10 15.73 14.28
C THR A 40 -0.70 14.25 14.19
N PRO A 41 -1.38 13.44 13.35
CA PRO A 41 -1.13 12.00 13.26
C PRO A 41 0.14 11.67 12.49
N ASN A 42 0.72 10.51 12.77
CA ASN A 42 1.64 9.84 11.84
C ASN A 42 0.85 9.19 10.71
N VAL A 43 1.52 8.94 9.60
CA VAL A 43 0.94 8.27 8.44
C VAL A 43 1.87 7.18 7.95
N ILE A 44 1.32 5.98 7.70
CA ILE A 44 2.01 4.89 7.01
C ILE A 44 1.15 4.46 5.83
N TYR A 45 1.71 4.49 4.62
CA TYR A 45 1.11 4.00 3.40
C TYR A 45 1.91 2.82 2.87
N VAL A 46 1.34 1.62 2.96
CA VAL A 46 1.97 0.38 2.47
C VAL A 46 1.28 -0.06 1.19
N PHE A 47 2.05 -0.31 0.14
CA PHE A 47 1.50 -0.76 -1.14
C PHE A 47 2.46 -1.68 -1.88
N PRO A 48 2.16 -2.98 -1.94
CA PRO A 48 2.85 -3.92 -2.82
C PRO A 48 2.49 -3.66 -4.28
N ASP A 49 3.40 -4.00 -5.19
CA ASP A 49 3.18 -3.95 -6.64
C ASP A 49 2.41 -5.19 -7.10
N GLN A 50 1.41 -5.00 -7.95
CA GLN A 50 0.66 -6.06 -8.62
C GLN A 50 -0.15 -6.99 -7.68
N MET A 51 -0.59 -6.47 -6.53
CA MET A 51 -1.40 -7.23 -5.57
C MET A 51 -2.90 -7.01 -5.82
N ARG A 52 -3.55 -8.00 -6.43
CA ARG A 52 -4.97 -7.88 -6.80
C ARG A 52 -5.89 -7.88 -5.58
N ASN A 53 -7.00 -7.14 -5.66
CA ASN A 53 -7.98 -7.05 -4.57
C ASN A 53 -8.54 -8.42 -4.14
N HIS A 54 -8.66 -9.37 -5.06
CA HIS A 54 -9.14 -10.72 -4.76
C HIS A 54 -8.21 -11.53 -3.86
N ALA A 55 -6.90 -11.19 -3.81
CA ALA A 55 -5.90 -11.91 -3.05
C ALA A 55 -5.79 -11.40 -1.60
N MET A 56 -6.96 -11.30 -0.93
CA MET A 56 -7.10 -10.96 0.50
C MET A 56 -7.92 -12.07 1.16
N GLY A 57 -7.35 -12.73 2.19
CA GLY A 57 -7.99 -13.86 2.89
C GLY A 57 -9.33 -13.49 3.51
N PHE A 58 -9.45 -12.27 4.05
CA PHE A 58 -10.67 -11.79 4.70
C PHE A 58 -11.90 -11.80 3.77
N TRP A 59 -11.74 -11.71 2.43
CA TRP A 59 -12.89 -11.83 1.52
C TRP A 59 -13.58 -13.19 1.58
N ARG A 60 -12.97 -14.19 2.22
CA ARG A 60 -13.56 -15.51 2.47
C ARG A 60 -14.23 -15.63 3.85
N GLU A 61 -14.02 -14.65 4.73
CA GLU A 61 -14.61 -14.63 6.07
C GLU A 61 -16.05 -14.12 6.06
N ALA A 62 -16.85 -14.60 7.01
CA ALA A 62 -18.21 -14.10 7.20
C ALA A 62 -18.23 -12.60 7.50
N GLY A 63 -19.18 -11.88 6.94
CA GLY A 63 -19.30 -10.43 7.00
C GLY A 63 -18.58 -9.73 5.85
N PHE A 64 -17.40 -10.18 5.43
CA PHE A 64 -16.69 -9.64 4.26
C PHE A 64 -17.17 -10.28 2.96
N ARG A 65 -17.36 -11.60 2.97
CA ARG A 65 -17.79 -12.36 1.79
C ARG A 65 -19.15 -11.87 1.25
N GLU A 66 -20.07 -11.53 2.13
CA GLU A 66 -21.40 -11.07 1.78
C GLU A 66 -21.43 -9.64 1.22
N ALA A 67 -20.34 -8.89 1.39
CA ALA A 67 -20.24 -7.50 0.92
C ALA A 67 -19.78 -7.38 -0.54
N VAL A 68 -19.33 -8.47 -1.15
CA VAL A 68 -18.75 -8.49 -2.51
C VAL A 68 -19.47 -9.52 -3.38
N ASN A 69 -19.39 -9.35 -4.69
CA ASN A 69 -19.97 -10.24 -5.70
C ASN A 69 -18.97 -11.22 -6.32
N PHE A 70 -17.79 -11.35 -5.70
CA PHE A 70 -16.74 -12.27 -6.14
C PHE A 70 -16.32 -13.19 -4.98
N GLU A 71 -15.70 -14.30 -5.33
CA GLU A 71 -15.05 -15.17 -4.38
C GLU A 71 -13.58 -14.76 -4.19
N GLY A 72 -13.17 -14.53 -2.92
CA GLY A 72 -11.78 -14.24 -2.57
C GLY A 72 -10.86 -15.41 -2.85
N ASP A 73 -9.63 -15.13 -3.27
CA ASP A 73 -8.62 -16.15 -3.50
C ASP A 73 -8.28 -16.92 -2.21
N PRO A 74 -7.94 -18.20 -2.31
CA PRO A 74 -7.59 -19.02 -1.15
C PRO A 74 -6.15 -18.75 -0.68
N VAL A 75 -5.89 -17.52 -0.27
CA VAL A 75 -4.59 -17.05 0.21
C VAL A 75 -4.54 -16.95 1.73
N HIS A 76 -3.37 -17.12 2.33
CA HIS A 76 -3.14 -16.92 3.75
C HIS A 76 -2.62 -15.51 4.03
N THR A 77 -3.49 -14.66 4.58
CA THR A 77 -3.16 -13.27 4.91
C THR A 77 -3.62 -12.89 6.32
N PRO A 78 -3.19 -13.62 7.38
CA PRO A 78 -3.73 -13.44 8.72
C PRO A 78 -3.53 -12.05 9.32
N ASN A 79 -2.49 -11.33 8.92
CA ASN A 79 -2.23 -9.97 9.39
C ASN A 79 -3.15 -8.96 8.71
N LEU A 80 -3.38 -9.09 7.42
CA LEU A 80 -4.37 -8.29 6.69
C LEU A 80 -5.79 -8.61 7.13
N ASP A 81 -6.09 -9.89 7.45
CA ASP A 81 -7.40 -10.30 7.97
C ASP A 81 -7.68 -9.67 9.34
N ARG A 82 -6.66 -9.62 10.22
CA ARG A 82 -6.74 -8.89 11.50
C ARG A 82 -6.90 -7.39 11.26
N PHE A 83 -6.07 -6.80 10.41
CA PHE A 83 -6.08 -5.37 10.10
C PHE A 83 -7.42 -4.91 9.49
N ALA A 84 -8.03 -5.70 8.61
CA ALA A 84 -9.31 -5.41 7.98
C ALA A 84 -10.44 -5.26 9.01
N LYS A 85 -10.44 -6.09 10.07
CA LYS A 85 -11.45 -6.06 11.14
C LYS A 85 -11.43 -4.77 11.97
N GLU A 86 -10.28 -4.07 11.98
CA GLU A 86 -10.07 -2.81 12.70
C GLU A 86 -10.11 -1.59 11.78
N SER A 87 -10.53 -1.76 10.51
CA SER A 87 -10.37 -0.77 9.45
C SER A 87 -11.67 -0.47 8.72
N VAL A 88 -11.67 0.61 7.95
CA VAL A 88 -12.58 0.76 6.81
C VAL A 88 -11.98 0.00 5.64
N VAL A 89 -12.75 -0.95 5.08
CA VAL A 89 -12.38 -1.73 3.91
C VAL A 89 -13.28 -1.31 2.75
N LEU A 90 -12.68 -0.80 1.67
CA LEU A 90 -13.42 -0.47 0.46
C LEU A 90 -13.59 -1.72 -0.41
N THR A 91 -14.80 -1.95 -0.89
CA THR A 91 -15.05 -3.01 -1.89
C THR A 91 -14.66 -2.59 -3.30
N SER A 92 -14.54 -1.28 -3.54
CA SER A 92 -14.29 -0.69 -4.86
C SER A 92 -13.27 0.43 -4.77
N ALA A 93 -12.00 0.09 -4.87
CA ALA A 93 -10.92 1.04 -5.14
C ALA A 93 -10.22 0.63 -6.43
N MET A 94 -9.85 1.58 -7.26
CA MET A 94 -9.32 1.24 -8.57
C MET A 94 -8.05 2.00 -8.95
N SER A 95 -7.19 1.30 -9.66
CA SER A 95 -6.11 1.87 -10.44
C SER A 95 -6.65 2.38 -11.78
N ASN A 96 -6.65 3.69 -11.99
CA ASN A 96 -7.15 4.30 -13.24
C ASN A 96 -6.30 3.98 -14.47
N CYS A 97 -5.00 3.79 -14.25
CA CYS A 97 -4.07 3.27 -15.23
C CYS A 97 -3.35 2.10 -14.55
N PRO A 98 -3.83 0.84 -14.71
CA PRO A 98 -3.35 -0.31 -13.94
C PRO A 98 -1.98 -0.79 -14.45
N LEU A 99 -1.00 0.11 -14.30
CA LEU A 99 0.40 -0.04 -14.70
C LEU A 99 1.26 0.72 -13.70
N SER A 100 2.39 0.17 -13.29
CA SER A 100 3.17 0.63 -12.14
C SER A 100 3.52 2.12 -12.17
N SER A 101 4.30 2.60 -13.16
CA SER A 101 4.74 4.00 -13.18
C SER A 101 3.59 5.00 -13.27
N PRO A 102 2.59 4.84 -14.17
CA PRO A 102 1.46 5.76 -14.24
C PRO A 102 0.65 5.82 -12.94
N HIS A 103 0.34 4.67 -12.33
CA HIS A 103 -0.38 4.67 -11.05
C HIS A 103 0.41 5.38 -9.94
N ARG A 104 1.73 5.12 -9.86
CA ARG A 104 2.61 5.74 -8.85
C ARG A 104 2.71 7.25 -9.05
N GLY A 105 2.75 7.72 -10.30
CA GLY A 105 2.64 9.14 -10.62
C GLY A 105 1.31 9.75 -10.14
N ILE A 106 0.18 9.05 -10.36
CA ILE A 106 -1.13 9.47 -9.85
C ILE A 106 -1.15 9.50 -8.31
N LEU A 107 -0.66 8.46 -7.67
CA LEU A 107 -0.62 8.32 -6.20
C LEU A 107 0.15 9.47 -5.54
N LEU A 108 1.31 9.81 -6.10
CA LEU A 108 2.18 10.86 -5.55
C LEU A 108 1.60 12.27 -5.76
N THR A 109 0.93 12.53 -6.88
CA THR A 109 0.53 13.89 -7.29
C THR A 109 -0.95 14.16 -7.22
N GLY A 110 -1.81 13.14 -7.18
CA GLY A 110 -3.26 13.28 -7.36
C GLY A 110 -3.68 13.68 -8.77
N MET A 111 -2.76 13.64 -9.75
CA MET A 111 -3.01 14.00 -11.16
C MET A 111 -3.04 12.75 -12.04
N TYR A 112 -3.82 12.79 -13.14
CA TYR A 112 -3.81 11.73 -14.15
C TYR A 112 -2.44 11.62 -14.85
N PRO A 113 -2.14 10.48 -15.53
CA PRO A 113 -0.82 10.18 -16.09
C PRO A 113 -0.25 11.27 -17.00
N GLU A 114 -1.11 11.86 -17.81
CA GLU A 114 -0.73 12.93 -18.76
C GLU A 114 -0.26 14.20 -18.04
N HIS A 115 -0.84 14.50 -16.89
CA HIS A 115 -0.54 15.71 -16.12
C HIS A 115 0.59 15.47 -15.10
N SER A 116 0.73 14.27 -14.58
CA SER A 116 1.84 13.90 -13.69
C SER A 116 3.18 13.77 -14.43
N GLY A 117 3.15 13.64 -15.78
CA GLY A 117 4.32 13.38 -16.61
C GLY A 117 4.67 11.89 -16.76
N VAL A 118 3.81 10.97 -16.28
CA VAL A 118 4.09 9.53 -16.30
C VAL A 118 3.01 8.78 -17.11
N PRO A 119 2.90 9.01 -18.44
CA PRO A 119 1.89 8.36 -19.27
C PRO A 119 2.15 6.87 -19.56
N LEU A 120 3.38 6.40 -19.37
CA LEU A 120 3.85 5.02 -19.65
C LEU A 120 4.74 4.54 -18.51
N ASN A 121 5.05 3.23 -18.46
CA ASN A 121 6.11 2.74 -17.59
C ASN A 121 7.45 3.37 -17.96
N CYS A 122 8.16 3.88 -16.95
CA CYS A 122 9.45 4.50 -17.10
C CYS A 122 10.52 3.49 -17.50
N ASN A 123 11.27 3.78 -18.54
CA ASN A 123 12.50 3.10 -18.91
C ASN A 123 13.36 4.02 -19.81
N ALA A 124 14.60 3.66 -20.06
CA ALA A 124 15.55 4.48 -20.80
C ALA A 124 15.13 4.83 -22.25
N ASN A 125 14.19 4.07 -22.84
CA ASN A 125 13.67 4.34 -24.17
C ASN A 125 12.40 5.22 -24.15
N ARG A 126 11.93 5.65 -22.97
CA ARG A 126 10.70 6.46 -22.79
C ARG A 126 10.99 7.77 -22.04
N PRO A 127 11.85 8.67 -22.58
CA PRO A 127 12.19 9.93 -21.89
C PRO A 127 10.99 10.85 -21.64
N ILE A 128 9.88 10.64 -22.35
CA ILE A 128 8.61 11.36 -22.11
C ILE A 128 7.87 10.89 -20.86
N SER A 129 8.30 9.80 -20.23
CA SER A 129 7.65 9.22 -19.07
C SER A 129 8.59 9.31 -17.87
N SER A 130 8.47 10.40 -17.14
CA SER A 130 9.17 10.68 -15.89
C SER A 130 8.34 11.65 -15.08
N LEU A 131 8.31 11.49 -13.76
CA LEU A 131 7.60 12.39 -12.89
C LEU A 131 8.11 13.82 -13.09
N ARG A 132 7.19 14.77 -13.25
CA ARG A 132 7.56 16.19 -13.47
C ARG A 132 8.28 16.75 -12.26
N GLU A 133 9.34 17.48 -12.50
CA GLU A 133 10.14 18.13 -11.44
C GLU A 133 9.36 19.23 -10.71
N ASP A 134 8.43 19.90 -11.41
CA ASP A 134 7.57 20.96 -10.87
C ASP A 134 6.25 20.42 -10.27
N ALA A 135 6.04 19.10 -10.25
CA ALA A 135 4.87 18.51 -9.62
C ALA A 135 4.96 18.63 -8.09
N THR A 136 3.88 19.01 -7.46
CA THR A 136 3.77 18.94 -6.00
C THR A 136 3.26 17.56 -5.61
N CYS A 137 4.12 16.78 -4.94
CA CYS A 137 3.79 15.46 -4.45
C CYS A 137 3.19 15.51 -3.03
N ILE A 138 2.52 14.45 -2.63
CA ILE A 138 1.97 14.30 -1.27
C ILE A 138 3.05 14.49 -0.20
N SER A 139 4.25 14.00 -0.45
CA SER A 139 5.41 14.14 0.44
C SER A 139 5.89 15.59 0.56
N ASP A 140 5.81 16.39 -0.51
CA ASP A 140 6.10 17.82 -0.43
C ASP A 140 5.14 18.53 0.52
N VAL A 141 3.84 18.19 0.45
CA VAL A 141 2.82 18.77 1.34
C VAL A 141 3.07 18.37 2.79
N PHE A 142 3.37 17.10 3.06
CA PHE A 142 3.70 16.64 4.41
C PHE A 142 4.99 17.27 4.95
N SER A 143 6.03 17.35 4.14
CA SER A 143 7.30 18.00 4.49
C SER A 143 7.09 19.47 4.84
N GLN A 144 6.35 20.22 4.03
CA GLN A 144 5.97 21.62 4.29
C GLN A 144 5.10 21.78 5.56
N ALA A 145 4.31 20.76 5.89
CA ALA A 145 3.53 20.70 7.12
C ALA A 145 4.35 20.29 8.36
N GLY A 146 5.67 20.09 8.20
CA GLY A 146 6.60 19.80 9.30
C GLY A 146 6.74 18.31 9.65
N TYR A 147 6.34 17.40 8.77
CA TYR A 147 6.55 15.97 8.96
C TYR A 147 7.98 15.54 8.58
N ASN A 148 8.47 14.47 9.22
CA ASN A 148 9.57 13.67 8.66
C ASN A 148 8.98 12.77 7.58
N CYS A 149 9.56 12.73 6.39
CA CYS A 149 9.03 11.99 5.26
C CYS A 149 9.97 10.87 4.82
N ALA A 150 9.49 9.62 4.81
CA ALA A 150 10.28 8.45 4.49
C ALA A 150 9.72 7.70 3.27
N TYR A 151 10.60 7.26 2.37
CA TYR A 151 10.28 6.33 1.28
C TYR A 151 11.17 5.10 1.33
N ILE A 152 10.54 3.91 1.28
CA ILE A 152 11.22 2.60 1.35
C ILE A 152 10.69 1.72 0.23
N GLY A 153 11.59 1.13 -0.57
CA GLY A 153 11.27 0.17 -1.62
C GLY A 153 11.16 0.77 -3.02
N LYS A 154 10.35 0.14 -3.88
CA LYS A 154 10.22 0.46 -5.32
C LYS A 154 9.59 1.82 -5.57
N LEU A 155 10.24 2.68 -6.37
CA LEU A 155 9.69 3.98 -6.79
C LEU A 155 9.08 3.97 -8.19
N HIS A 156 9.86 3.68 -9.21
CA HIS A 156 9.49 3.50 -10.62
C HIS A 156 8.72 4.69 -11.26
N VAL A 157 9.11 5.91 -10.97
CA VAL A 157 8.54 7.11 -11.61
C VAL A 157 9.57 7.97 -12.32
N ASP A 158 10.84 7.60 -12.28
CA ASP A 158 11.93 8.28 -12.98
C ASP A 158 12.36 7.51 -14.24
N CYS A 159 12.68 8.27 -15.29
CA CYS A 159 13.31 7.70 -16.48
C CYS A 159 14.80 7.44 -16.18
N PRO A 160 15.31 6.21 -16.36
CA PRO A 160 16.74 5.92 -16.24
C PRO A 160 17.55 6.74 -17.22
N THR A 161 18.69 7.24 -16.76
CA THR A 161 19.67 7.95 -17.57
C THR A 161 20.99 7.17 -17.61
N PRO A 162 21.89 7.41 -18.60
CA PRO A 162 23.20 6.75 -18.65
C PRO A 162 24.00 6.92 -17.38
N ASN A 163 24.84 5.94 -17.08
CA ASN A 163 25.77 6.02 -15.95
C ASN A 163 26.61 7.27 -16.03
N ASP A 164 26.61 8.00 -14.94
CA ASP A 164 27.45 9.16 -14.71
C ASP A 164 28.50 8.76 -13.67
N PRO A 165 29.82 8.94 -13.94
CA PRO A 165 30.85 8.60 -12.97
C PRO A 165 30.71 9.29 -11.62
N GLU A 166 30.12 10.50 -11.59
CA GLU A 166 29.85 11.24 -10.35
C GLU A 166 28.59 10.76 -9.62
N ARG A 167 27.74 9.99 -10.33
CA ARG A 167 26.48 9.43 -9.81
C ARG A 167 26.36 7.95 -10.20
N PRO A 168 27.19 7.07 -9.61
CA PRO A 168 27.20 5.65 -9.96
C PRO A 168 25.83 5.02 -9.70
N GLY A 169 25.41 4.14 -10.61
CA GLY A 169 24.17 3.36 -10.45
C GLY A 169 22.95 3.91 -11.17
N LYS A 170 23.07 4.90 -12.04
CA LYS A 170 21.96 5.34 -12.89
C LYS A 170 21.46 4.24 -13.82
N TYR A 171 22.37 3.42 -14.36
CA TYR A 171 22.04 2.15 -14.98
C TYR A 171 22.66 1.02 -14.15
N VAL A 172 21.84 0.15 -13.64
CA VAL A 172 22.28 -0.95 -12.76
C VAL A 172 22.18 -2.31 -13.43
N GLU A 173 21.71 -2.35 -14.66
CA GLU A 173 21.52 -3.56 -15.43
C GLU A 173 21.95 -3.36 -16.88
N ASP A 174 22.47 -4.43 -17.50
CA ASP A 174 22.83 -4.43 -18.92
C ASP A 174 21.62 -4.64 -19.85
N ARG A 175 20.42 -4.72 -19.30
CA ARG A 175 19.18 -4.89 -20.04
C ARG A 175 18.89 -3.65 -20.92
N VAL A 176 18.55 -3.89 -22.16
CA VAL A 176 18.22 -2.82 -23.12
C VAL A 176 16.73 -2.89 -23.46
N PRO A 177 15.95 -1.84 -23.18
CA PRO A 177 16.30 -0.62 -22.43
C PRO A 177 16.54 -0.88 -20.95
N ALA A 178 17.33 -0.04 -20.29
CA ALA A 178 17.42 -0.05 -18.84
C ALA A 178 16.08 0.39 -18.20
N TRP A 179 15.69 -0.26 -17.13
CA TRP A 179 14.44 0.00 -16.42
C TRP A 179 14.65 0.63 -15.06
N ASP A 180 15.72 0.26 -14.38
CA ASP A 180 15.97 0.75 -13.04
C ASP A 180 16.65 2.12 -13.05
N ALA A 181 16.28 2.98 -12.10
CA ALA A 181 16.77 4.34 -12.01
C ALA A 181 17.21 4.68 -10.58
N TYR A 182 18.36 5.32 -10.48
CA TYR A 182 18.74 6.08 -9.29
C TYR A 182 17.96 7.40 -9.26
N THR A 183 17.36 7.73 -8.10
CA THR A 183 16.67 9.00 -7.88
C THR A 183 17.56 9.93 -7.05
N PRO A 184 18.11 11.01 -7.64
CA PRO A 184 18.94 11.95 -6.90
C PRO A 184 18.11 12.78 -5.91
N ALA A 185 18.78 13.36 -4.91
CA ALA A 185 18.11 14.03 -3.78
C ALA A 185 17.13 15.13 -4.21
N GLU A 186 17.46 15.90 -5.24
CA GLU A 186 16.65 16.98 -5.79
C GLU A 186 15.32 16.50 -6.43
N ARG A 187 15.20 15.20 -6.72
CA ARG A 187 13.99 14.59 -7.31
C ARG A 187 13.17 13.76 -6.33
N ARG A 188 13.51 13.79 -5.02
CA ARG A 188 12.83 12.99 -3.99
C ARG A 188 11.56 13.63 -3.43
N HIS A 189 11.16 14.80 -3.92
CA HIS A 189 9.88 15.46 -3.60
C HIS A 189 9.55 15.46 -2.09
N GLY A 190 10.44 16.06 -1.28
CA GLY A 190 10.20 16.22 0.15
C GLY A 190 10.47 15.00 1.03
N PHE A 191 10.86 13.84 0.47
CA PHE A 191 11.34 12.70 1.26
C PHE A 191 12.75 12.97 1.78
N ASP A 192 12.91 12.98 3.11
CA ASP A 192 14.17 13.22 3.83
C ASP A 192 14.86 11.92 4.29
N TYR A 193 14.13 10.83 4.46
CA TYR A 193 14.66 9.47 4.61
C TYR A 193 14.38 8.67 3.34
N TRP A 194 15.45 8.16 2.73
CA TRP A 194 15.38 7.48 1.45
C TRP A 194 16.06 6.12 1.50
N TYR A 195 15.35 5.06 1.08
CA TYR A 195 15.90 3.74 0.90
C TYR A 195 15.16 3.04 -0.23
N SER A 196 15.57 3.31 -1.47
CA SER A 196 14.73 3.04 -2.63
C SER A 196 15.54 2.71 -3.88
N TYR A 197 14.85 2.21 -4.89
CA TYR A 197 15.32 1.95 -6.25
C TYR A 197 14.19 2.28 -7.23
N GLY A 198 14.49 2.28 -8.53
CA GLY A 198 13.46 2.50 -9.57
C GLY A 198 12.57 1.27 -9.70
N THR A 199 12.98 0.29 -10.50
CA THR A 199 12.34 -1.02 -10.62
C THR A 199 13.36 -2.10 -10.94
N TYR A 200 13.41 -3.14 -10.11
CA TYR A 200 14.36 -4.22 -10.22
C TYR A 200 13.72 -5.53 -9.75
N ASP A 201 13.43 -6.42 -10.71
CA ASP A 201 12.60 -7.59 -10.49
C ASP A 201 13.43 -8.82 -10.06
N VAL A 202 14.35 -8.62 -9.10
CA VAL A 202 15.15 -9.68 -8.46
C VAL A 202 14.83 -9.69 -6.97
N HIS A 203 13.88 -10.56 -6.58
CA HIS A 203 13.21 -10.45 -5.29
C HIS A 203 14.07 -10.88 -4.08
N LYS A 204 15.05 -11.78 -4.27
CA LYS A 204 15.95 -12.24 -3.20
C LYS A 204 17.34 -11.60 -3.20
N HIS A 205 17.65 -10.86 -4.25
CA HIS A 205 18.92 -10.13 -4.37
C HIS A 205 18.67 -8.69 -4.78
N PRO A 206 17.82 -7.94 -4.01
CA PRO A 206 17.51 -6.56 -4.33
C PRO A 206 18.71 -5.66 -4.05
N HIS A 207 18.64 -4.44 -4.58
CA HIS A 207 19.52 -3.37 -4.17
C HIS A 207 18.73 -2.10 -3.89
N TYR A 208 19.33 -1.20 -3.14
CA TYR A 208 18.73 0.07 -2.75
C TYR A 208 19.80 1.16 -2.73
N TRP A 209 19.38 2.39 -2.96
CA TRP A 209 20.16 3.57 -2.63
C TRP A 209 19.60 4.21 -1.38
N ASP A 210 20.46 4.53 -0.43
CA ASP A 210 20.09 5.21 0.80
C ASP A 210 19.98 6.74 0.63
N THR A 211 19.78 7.44 1.74
CA THR A 211 19.64 8.90 1.78
C THR A 211 20.87 9.61 1.21
N GLU A 212 22.05 9.10 1.48
CA GLU A 212 23.34 9.61 1.02
C GLU A 212 23.67 9.20 -0.44
N GLY A 213 22.84 8.35 -1.04
CA GLY A 213 23.03 7.84 -2.40
C GLY A 213 23.99 6.66 -2.48
N VAL A 214 24.29 6.02 -1.34
CA VAL A 214 25.11 4.80 -1.32
C VAL A 214 24.25 3.61 -1.74
N LYS A 215 24.77 2.80 -2.67
CA LYS A 215 24.11 1.56 -3.12
C LYS A 215 24.39 0.42 -2.15
N HIS A 216 23.34 -0.25 -1.74
CA HIS A 216 23.36 -1.45 -0.90
C HIS A 216 22.82 -2.63 -1.69
N GLU A 217 23.63 -3.68 -1.83
CA GLU A 217 23.22 -4.96 -2.41
C GLU A 217 22.86 -5.93 -1.27
N ILE A 218 21.68 -6.50 -1.35
CA ILE A 218 21.08 -7.28 -0.27
C ILE A 218 20.93 -8.73 -0.72
N ASN A 219 21.11 -9.67 0.19
CA ASN A 219 20.97 -11.10 -0.07
C ASN A 219 19.87 -11.69 0.81
N GLU A 220 18.66 -11.16 0.67
CA GLU A 220 17.45 -11.62 1.34
C GLU A 220 16.21 -11.20 0.55
N TRP A 221 15.07 -11.76 0.89
CA TRP A 221 13.81 -11.43 0.24
C TRP A 221 13.36 -9.99 0.52
N SER A 222 13.10 -9.22 -0.54
CA SER A 222 12.94 -7.77 -0.47
C SER A 222 11.88 -7.27 0.51
N PRO A 223 10.65 -7.84 0.62
CA PRO A 223 9.68 -7.37 1.62
C PRO A 223 10.11 -7.58 3.07
N ALA A 224 10.88 -8.63 3.36
CA ALA A 224 11.41 -8.85 4.71
C ALA A 224 12.42 -7.75 5.07
N HIS A 225 13.32 -7.44 4.15
CA HIS A 225 14.31 -6.38 4.30
C HIS A 225 13.68 -4.98 4.39
N GLU A 226 12.71 -4.68 3.52
CA GLU A 226 12.00 -3.40 3.51
C GLU A 226 11.19 -3.20 4.79
N ALA A 227 10.61 -4.28 5.35
CA ALA A 227 9.98 -4.25 6.67
C ALA A 227 10.99 -3.96 7.78
N ASP A 228 12.21 -4.53 7.73
CA ASP A 228 13.28 -4.23 8.70
C ASP A 228 13.68 -2.76 8.64
N LYS A 229 13.77 -2.16 7.45
CA LYS A 229 14.03 -0.72 7.29
C LYS A 229 12.90 0.14 7.86
N ALA A 230 11.65 -0.23 7.62
CA ALA A 230 10.50 0.45 8.21
C ALA A 230 10.49 0.35 9.73
N ILE A 231 10.78 -0.83 10.29
CA ILE A 231 10.91 -1.06 11.73
C ILE A 231 12.05 -0.23 12.33
N SER A 232 13.21 -0.20 11.69
CA SER A 232 14.36 0.63 12.10
C SER A 232 14.01 2.12 12.12
N TYR A 233 13.28 2.59 11.11
CA TYR A 233 12.76 3.96 11.06
C TYR A 233 11.75 4.25 12.19
N LEU A 234 10.82 3.34 12.48
CA LEU A 234 9.88 3.48 13.60
C LEU A 234 10.58 3.59 14.94
N ARG A 235 11.63 2.80 15.16
CA ARG A 235 12.51 2.83 16.35
C ARG A 235 13.40 4.08 16.41
N ASN A 236 13.48 4.82 15.32
CA ASN A 236 14.42 5.92 15.13
C ASN A 236 15.89 5.50 15.33
N GLU A 237 16.25 4.31 14.88
CA GLU A 237 17.62 3.82 14.94
C GLU A 237 18.52 4.74 14.12
N GLY A 238 19.66 5.12 14.69
CA GLY A 238 20.56 6.08 14.04
C GLY A 238 20.10 7.54 14.09
N ASN A 239 18.99 7.86 14.79
CA ASN A 239 18.41 9.21 14.88
C ASN A 239 18.08 9.80 13.49
N VAL A 240 17.51 8.97 12.63
CA VAL A 240 17.20 9.31 11.22
C VAL A 240 16.01 10.26 11.07
N ARG A 241 15.27 10.54 12.14
CA ARG A 241 14.17 11.49 12.16
C ARG A 241 14.10 12.26 13.48
N ASP A 242 13.47 13.42 13.48
CA ASP A 242 13.14 14.17 14.70
C ASP A 242 11.99 13.47 15.45
N PRO A 243 12.19 12.94 16.66
CA PRO A 243 11.14 12.22 17.39
C PRO A 243 9.99 13.12 17.86
N ASN A 244 10.16 14.45 17.83
CA ASN A 244 9.12 15.41 18.23
C ASN A 244 8.19 15.80 17.08
N LYS A 245 8.48 15.36 15.86
CA LYS A 245 7.67 15.61 14.67
C LYS A 245 6.88 14.35 14.28
N PRO A 246 5.68 14.52 13.70
CA PRO A 246 5.00 13.41 13.08
C PRO A 246 5.79 12.92 11.86
N PHE A 247 5.49 11.71 11.40
CA PHE A 247 6.10 11.17 10.18
C PHE A 247 5.04 10.75 9.15
N PHE A 248 5.43 10.85 7.89
CA PHE A 248 4.78 10.25 6.73
C PHE A 248 5.73 9.23 6.11
N MET A 249 5.37 7.96 6.13
CA MET A 249 6.19 6.87 5.59
C MET A 249 5.45 6.11 4.50
N MET A 250 6.06 5.98 3.34
CA MET A 250 5.62 5.10 2.27
C MET A 250 6.51 3.86 2.21
N VAL A 251 5.88 2.68 2.21
CA VAL A 251 6.57 1.39 2.04
C VAL A 251 6.00 0.71 0.80
N SER A 252 6.84 0.53 -0.20
CA SER A 252 6.47 0.03 -1.52
C SER A 252 7.17 -1.29 -1.82
N PHE A 253 6.52 -2.41 -1.50
CA PHE A 253 7.03 -3.74 -1.81
C PHE A 253 6.98 -4.02 -3.31
N ASN A 254 8.04 -4.62 -3.89
CA ASN A 254 7.97 -5.09 -5.27
C ASN A 254 7.15 -6.39 -5.40
N PRO A 255 7.36 -7.45 -4.61
CA PRO A 255 6.43 -8.59 -4.59
C PRO A 255 5.00 -8.17 -4.18
N PRO A 256 3.97 -8.82 -4.75
CA PRO A 256 3.99 -10.01 -5.59
C PRO A 256 4.13 -9.75 -7.10
N HIS A 257 4.71 -8.63 -7.54
CA HIS A 257 5.04 -8.39 -8.96
C HIS A 257 5.83 -9.56 -9.55
N SER A 258 5.65 -9.81 -10.84
CA SER A 258 6.45 -10.81 -11.56
C SER A 258 7.96 -10.48 -11.52
N PRO A 259 8.85 -11.48 -11.51
CA PRO A 259 8.57 -12.91 -11.68
C PRO A 259 7.91 -13.53 -10.44
N TYR A 260 7.11 -14.55 -10.66
CA TYR A 260 6.55 -15.45 -9.66
C TYR A 260 6.56 -16.87 -10.26
N ALA A 261 7.75 -17.37 -10.58
CA ALA A 261 7.94 -18.60 -11.34
C ALA A 261 8.77 -19.66 -10.60
N SER A 262 9.41 -19.28 -9.51
CA SER A 262 10.33 -20.15 -8.77
C SER A 262 10.41 -19.75 -7.28
N LEU A 263 11.17 -20.51 -6.50
CA LEU A 263 11.50 -20.18 -5.11
C LEU A 263 12.41 -18.94 -4.99
N GLU A 264 12.97 -18.41 -6.09
CA GLU A 264 13.68 -17.13 -6.08
C GLU A 264 12.74 -15.93 -5.90
N ASP A 265 11.44 -16.16 -6.10
CA ASP A 265 10.42 -15.09 -6.12
C ASP A 265 9.58 -15.02 -4.84
N CYS A 266 9.72 -15.99 -3.93
CA CYS A 266 8.97 -16.06 -2.68
C CYS A 266 9.75 -16.81 -1.60
N MET A 267 9.23 -16.80 -0.38
CA MET A 267 9.77 -17.60 0.70
C MET A 267 9.29 -19.06 0.59
N GLU A 268 10.19 -20.01 0.81
CA GLU A 268 9.88 -21.44 0.72
C GLU A 268 8.80 -21.86 1.72
N GLU A 269 8.84 -21.32 2.92
CA GLU A 269 7.83 -21.58 3.96
C GLU A 269 6.41 -21.15 3.51
N ASP A 270 6.28 -20.06 2.78
CA ASP A 270 5.00 -19.60 2.23
C ASP A 270 4.58 -20.47 1.04
N TYR A 271 5.52 -20.82 0.17
CA TYR A 271 5.25 -21.73 -0.95
C TYR A 271 4.74 -23.10 -0.48
N ASN A 272 5.26 -23.62 0.63
CA ASN A 272 4.83 -24.89 1.21
C ASN A 272 3.35 -24.94 1.58
N LEU A 273 2.69 -23.80 1.76
CA LEU A 273 1.23 -23.72 1.98
C LEU A 273 0.42 -24.07 0.72
N TYR A 274 1.01 -23.95 -0.46
CA TYR A 274 0.28 -24.03 -1.74
C TYR A 274 0.81 -25.11 -2.68
N LYS A 275 2.04 -25.61 -2.49
CA LYS A 275 2.76 -26.45 -3.47
C LYS A 275 2.00 -27.73 -3.88
N ASP A 276 1.32 -28.36 -2.91
CA ASP A 276 0.64 -29.64 -3.12
C ASP A 276 -0.86 -29.47 -3.41
N LEU A 277 -1.36 -28.23 -3.43
CA LEU A 277 -2.76 -27.97 -3.72
C LEU A 277 -3.05 -28.07 -5.22
N PRO A 278 -4.18 -28.69 -5.62
CA PRO A 278 -4.58 -28.76 -7.01
C PRO A 278 -4.90 -27.34 -7.56
N LEU A 279 -4.66 -27.12 -8.86
CA LEU A 279 -4.93 -25.81 -9.48
C LEU A 279 -6.40 -25.40 -9.37
N ASP A 280 -7.33 -26.33 -9.39
CA ASP A 280 -8.76 -26.07 -9.24
C ASP A 280 -9.12 -25.49 -7.88
N SER A 281 -8.35 -25.82 -6.84
CA SER A 281 -8.53 -25.25 -5.50
C SER A 281 -7.83 -23.89 -5.30
N LEU A 282 -6.94 -23.51 -6.22
CA LEU A 282 -6.22 -22.23 -6.20
C LEU A 282 -6.83 -21.21 -7.16
N LEU A 283 -7.11 -21.64 -8.39
CA LEU A 283 -7.72 -20.81 -9.43
C LEU A 283 -9.24 -21.01 -9.41
N ILE A 284 -9.88 -20.63 -8.32
CA ILE A 284 -11.31 -20.90 -8.05
C ILE A 284 -12.27 -20.04 -8.84
N ARG A 285 -11.81 -18.94 -9.42
CA ARG A 285 -12.67 -18.01 -10.13
C ARG A 285 -13.27 -18.66 -11.40
N PRO A 286 -14.57 -18.44 -11.69
CA PRO A 286 -15.23 -19.07 -12.85
C PRO A 286 -14.60 -18.69 -14.20
N ASN A 287 -14.00 -17.50 -14.28
CA ASN A 287 -13.35 -16.98 -15.48
C ASN A 287 -11.85 -17.29 -15.58
N ALA A 288 -11.30 -18.10 -14.66
CA ALA A 288 -9.91 -18.50 -14.68
C ALA A 288 -9.69 -19.69 -15.64
N ASN A 289 -8.75 -19.55 -16.57
CA ASN A 289 -8.33 -20.63 -17.46
C ASN A 289 -7.13 -21.38 -16.85
N ARG A 290 -7.38 -22.57 -16.33
CA ARG A 290 -6.39 -23.43 -15.65
C ARG A 290 -5.43 -24.13 -16.62
N GLU A 291 -5.75 -24.12 -17.92
CA GLU A 291 -4.92 -24.71 -18.98
C GLU A 291 -3.83 -23.75 -19.48
N MET A 292 -3.84 -22.50 -19.06
CA MET A 292 -2.79 -21.55 -19.41
C MET A 292 -1.44 -22.03 -18.91
N LYS A 293 -0.38 -21.89 -19.71
CA LYS A 293 0.98 -22.28 -19.37
C LYS A 293 1.45 -21.66 -18.04
N LYS A 294 1.00 -20.44 -17.73
CA LYS A 294 1.33 -19.73 -16.50
C LYS A 294 0.51 -20.17 -15.26
N ALA A 295 -0.53 -21.01 -15.41
CA ALA A 295 -1.41 -21.38 -14.30
C ALA A 295 -0.67 -21.95 -13.08
N PRO A 296 0.37 -22.80 -13.20
CA PRO A 296 1.14 -23.26 -12.04
C PRO A 296 1.81 -22.16 -11.23
N SER A 297 2.07 -20.99 -11.82
CA SER A 297 2.69 -19.84 -11.14
C SER A 297 1.83 -19.24 -10.04
N VAL A 298 0.53 -19.56 -10.00
CA VAL A 298 -0.38 -19.11 -8.92
C VAL A 298 0.15 -19.47 -7.55
N ARG A 299 0.86 -20.59 -7.38
CA ARG A 299 1.44 -21.02 -6.11
C ARG A 299 2.49 -20.06 -5.60
N TYR A 300 3.36 -19.60 -6.49
CA TYR A 300 4.42 -18.64 -6.17
C TYR A 300 3.84 -17.23 -5.94
N TYR A 301 2.82 -16.85 -6.73
CA TYR A 301 2.12 -15.59 -6.54
C TYR A 301 1.43 -15.54 -5.16
N PHE A 302 0.69 -16.59 -4.78
CA PHE A 302 0.04 -16.66 -3.46
C PHE A 302 1.06 -16.75 -2.31
N ALA A 303 2.17 -17.44 -2.51
CA ALA A 303 3.27 -17.45 -1.56
C ALA A 303 3.86 -16.04 -1.36
N SER A 304 4.08 -15.29 -2.45
CA SER A 304 4.52 -13.89 -2.36
C SER A 304 3.52 -13.01 -1.64
N VAL A 305 2.22 -13.17 -1.89
CA VAL A 305 1.15 -12.45 -1.17
C VAL A 305 1.21 -12.75 0.33
N THR A 306 1.37 -14.01 0.71
CA THR A 306 1.50 -14.44 2.13
C THR A 306 2.74 -13.83 2.79
N GLY A 307 3.86 -13.80 2.08
CA GLY A 307 5.08 -13.18 2.60
C GLY A 307 4.96 -11.66 2.77
N VAL A 308 4.29 -10.98 1.84
CA VAL A 308 3.95 -9.55 1.96
C VAL A 308 3.06 -9.28 3.16
N ASP A 309 2.04 -10.12 3.39
CA ASP A 309 1.20 -10.06 4.59
C ASP A 309 2.03 -10.16 5.87
N ARG A 310 2.99 -11.08 5.93
CA ARG A 310 3.89 -11.24 7.07
C ARG A 310 4.76 -10.01 7.28
N ALA A 311 5.34 -9.45 6.21
CA ALA A 311 6.14 -8.23 6.27
C ALA A 311 5.32 -7.04 6.78
N PHE A 312 4.09 -6.88 6.31
CA PHE A 312 3.16 -5.88 6.80
C PHE A 312 2.80 -6.09 8.28
N GLY A 313 2.52 -7.33 8.68
CA GLY A 313 2.24 -7.68 10.09
C GLY A 313 3.36 -7.26 11.03
N ARG A 314 4.61 -7.48 10.65
CA ARG A 314 5.79 -7.06 11.44
C ARG A 314 5.86 -5.55 11.64
N ILE A 315 5.50 -4.76 10.62
CA ILE A 315 5.43 -3.29 10.72
C ILE A 315 4.32 -2.88 11.71
N LEU A 316 3.15 -3.52 11.64
CA LEU A 316 2.05 -3.25 12.57
C LEU A 316 2.41 -3.59 14.02
N ASP A 317 3.02 -4.74 14.25
CA ASP A 317 3.43 -5.20 15.57
C ASP A 317 4.49 -4.25 16.18
N GLU A 318 5.42 -3.74 15.37
CA GLU A 318 6.39 -2.75 15.84
C GLU A 318 5.73 -1.40 16.14
N LEU A 319 4.76 -0.98 15.33
CA LEU A 319 4.01 0.26 15.56
C LEU A 319 3.27 0.20 16.92
N GLU A 320 2.64 -0.93 17.25
CA GLU A 320 2.00 -1.18 18.54
C GLU A 320 3.03 -1.19 19.67
N LYS A 321 4.15 -1.89 19.49
CA LYS A 321 5.23 -1.99 20.48
C LYS A 321 5.83 -0.63 20.84
N GLN A 322 5.92 0.28 19.87
CA GLN A 322 6.37 1.67 20.09
C GLN A 322 5.28 2.57 20.67
N GLY A 323 4.03 2.10 20.82
CA GLY A 323 2.89 2.88 21.29
C GLY A 323 2.45 3.97 20.31
N LEU A 324 2.81 3.84 19.03
CA LEU A 324 2.49 4.81 17.98
C LEU A 324 1.16 4.50 17.28
N ASP A 325 0.64 3.29 17.43
CA ASP A 325 -0.55 2.76 16.76
C ASP A 325 -1.79 3.63 16.92
N LYS A 326 -2.00 4.20 18.11
CA LYS A 326 -3.19 5.01 18.45
C LYS A 326 -3.25 6.35 17.72
N ASN A 327 -2.12 6.90 17.32
CA ASN A 327 -2.02 8.18 16.60
C ASN A 327 -1.41 8.03 15.21
N THR A 328 -1.60 6.89 14.59
CA THR A 328 -1.10 6.63 13.23
C THR A 328 -2.25 6.23 12.31
N LEU A 329 -2.38 6.96 11.21
CA LEU A 329 -3.17 6.58 10.05
C LEU A 329 -2.38 5.53 9.28
N VAL A 330 -2.89 4.30 9.21
CA VAL A 330 -2.29 3.21 8.42
C VAL A 330 -3.19 2.89 7.24
N ILE A 331 -2.61 2.87 6.06
CA ILE A 331 -3.30 2.53 4.80
C ILE A 331 -2.55 1.38 4.14
N PHE A 332 -3.29 0.35 3.72
CA PHE A 332 -2.80 -0.72 2.87
C PHE A 332 -3.52 -0.69 1.54
N SER A 333 -2.78 -0.68 0.42
CA SER A 333 -3.32 -0.65 -0.93
C SER A 333 -2.43 -1.45 -1.90
N SER A 334 -2.54 -1.20 -3.20
CA SER A 334 -1.65 -1.69 -4.26
C SER A 334 -1.66 -0.68 -5.41
N ASP A 335 -0.67 -0.75 -6.29
CA ASP A 335 -0.65 0.11 -7.49
C ASP A 335 -1.56 -0.41 -8.62
N HIS A 336 -1.69 -1.71 -8.78
CA HIS A 336 -2.65 -2.38 -9.67
C HIS A 336 -2.79 -3.84 -9.28
N GLY A 337 -3.74 -4.53 -9.90
CA GLY A 337 -3.97 -5.94 -9.69
C GLY A 337 -3.19 -6.84 -10.65
N GLU A 338 -3.62 -8.11 -10.69
CA GLU A 338 -3.08 -9.22 -11.48
C GLU A 338 -4.23 -10.07 -12.02
N THR A 339 -4.26 -10.35 -13.31
CA THR A 339 -5.31 -11.19 -13.92
C THR A 339 -5.23 -12.65 -13.49
N MET A 340 -4.05 -13.16 -13.24
CA MET A 340 -3.78 -14.54 -12.79
C MET A 340 -4.68 -15.57 -13.49
N CYS A 341 -4.48 -15.74 -14.79
CA CYS A 341 -5.27 -16.63 -15.66
C CYS A 341 -6.76 -16.30 -15.83
N SER A 342 -7.28 -15.25 -15.21
CA SER A 342 -8.64 -14.79 -15.44
C SER A 342 -8.78 -14.15 -16.82
N GLN A 343 -9.99 -14.13 -17.37
CA GLN A 343 -10.36 -13.47 -18.64
C GLN A 343 -9.67 -14.07 -19.88
N ASN A 344 -9.05 -15.24 -19.75
CA ASN A 344 -8.31 -15.90 -20.84
C ASN A 344 -7.30 -14.98 -21.55
N THR A 345 -6.60 -14.14 -20.77
CA THR A 345 -5.60 -13.18 -21.26
C THR A 345 -4.22 -13.48 -20.71
N ASP A 346 -3.20 -13.29 -21.56
CA ASP A 346 -1.80 -13.33 -21.11
C ASP A 346 -1.35 -12.03 -20.46
N ASP A 347 -2.08 -10.91 -20.68
CA ASP A 347 -1.79 -9.63 -20.03
C ASP A 347 -2.05 -9.74 -18.53
N PRO A 348 -1.02 -9.64 -17.68
CA PRO A 348 -1.21 -9.72 -16.23
C PRO A 348 -1.91 -8.48 -15.66
N LYS A 349 -1.75 -7.35 -16.30
CA LYS A 349 -2.18 -6.01 -15.88
C LYS A 349 -2.48 -5.13 -17.09
N ASN A 350 -2.69 -3.82 -16.87
CA ASN A 350 -2.92 -2.83 -17.93
C ASN A 350 -4.13 -3.17 -18.83
N SER A 351 -5.18 -3.72 -18.22
CA SER A 351 -6.40 -4.16 -18.89
C SER A 351 -7.65 -3.62 -18.19
N PRO A 352 -8.81 -3.55 -18.88
CA PRO A 352 -10.05 -3.04 -18.31
C PRO A 352 -10.76 -4.04 -17.36
N TYR A 353 -10.13 -5.15 -17.06
CA TYR A 353 -10.71 -6.18 -16.20
C TYR A 353 -10.59 -5.84 -14.71
N ALA A 354 -11.56 -6.27 -13.94
CA ALA A 354 -11.60 -6.02 -12.49
C ALA A 354 -10.34 -6.55 -11.78
N GLU A 355 -9.84 -7.70 -12.20
CA GLU A 355 -8.62 -8.32 -11.65
C GLU A 355 -7.37 -7.46 -11.82
N SER A 356 -7.32 -6.64 -12.88
CA SER A 356 -6.23 -5.71 -13.18
C SER A 356 -6.43 -4.36 -12.49
N MET A 357 -7.68 -3.85 -12.47
CA MET A 357 -7.97 -2.48 -12.01
C MET A 357 -8.29 -2.38 -10.52
N ASN A 358 -8.96 -3.38 -9.92
CA ASN A 358 -9.33 -3.30 -8.53
C ASN A 358 -8.13 -3.60 -7.64
N VAL A 359 -7.90 -2.70 -6.71
CA VAL A 359 -6.84 -2.78 -5.70
C VAL A 359 -7.45 -2.84 -4.31
N PRO A 360 -6.82 -3.48 -3.32
CA PRO A 360 -7.24 -3.36 -1.94
C PRO A 360 -7.10 -1.90 -1.50
N PHE A 361 -8.00 -1.44 -0.64
CA PHE A 361 -7.86 -0.15 0.04
C PHE A 361 -8.45 -0.25 1.44
N ILE A 362 -7.56 -0.34 2.41
CA ILE A 362 -7.88 -0.64 3.80
C ILE A 362 -7.29 0.47 4.67
N VAL A 363 -8.12 1.11 5.49
CA VAL A 363 -7.73 2.31 6.26
C VAL A 363 -8.05 2.11 7.73
N ARG A 364 -7.00 2.13 8.56
CA ARG A 364 -7.11 2.15 10.03
C ARG A 364 -6.64 3.50 10.57
N PHE A 365 -7.48 4.14 11.37
CA PHE A 365 -7.11 5.33 12.11
C PHE A 365 -7.88 5.36 13.43
N PRO A 366 -7.31 4.81 14.51
CA PRO A 366 -8.01 4.67 15.77
C PRO A 366 -8.57 6.01 16.32
N GLY A 367 -9.82 5.99 16.78
CA GLY A 367 -10.49 7.18 17.30
C GLY A 367 -10.93 8.22 16.27
N LYS A 368 -10.59 8.03 14.99
CA LYS A 368 -10.98 8.92 13.87
C LYS A 368 -11.83 8.21 12.81
N VAL A 369 -11.51 6.97 12.51
CA VAL A 369 -12.17 6.14 11.52
C VAL A 369 -12.83 4.96 12.23
N ILE A 370 -14.13 4.76 11.98
CA ILE A 370 -14.89 3.63 12.56
C ILE A 370 -14.81 2.45 11.59
N PRO A 371 -14.37 1.28 12.05
CA PRO A 371 -14.24 0.09 11.22
C PRO A 371 -15.58 -0.29 10.57
N ARG A 372 -15.54 -0.53 9.26
CA ARG A 372 -16.70 -0.99 8.47
C ARG A 372 -16.25 -1.43 7.08
N ILE A 373 -17.13 -2.13 6.39
CA ILE A 373 -17.01 -2.34 4.96
C ILE A 373 -17.79 -1.22 4.26
N ASP A 374 -17.16 -0.54 3.31
CA ASP A 374 -17.78 0.53 2.52
C ASP A 374 -17.92 0.05 1.07
N ASN A 375 -19.14 -0.25 0.66
CA ASN A 375 -19.49 -0.75 -0.66
C ASN A 375 -20.09 0.33 -1.59
N GLU A 376 -20.18 1.58 -1.13
CA GLU A 376 -20.72 2.68 -1.92
C GLU A 376 -19.65 3.59 -2.52
N LEU A 377 -18.49 3.70 -1.85
CA LEU A 377 -17.41 4.53 -2.36
C LEU A 377 -16.66 3.82 -3.48
N LEU A 378 -16.73 4.36 -4.68
CA LEU A 378 -15.82 4.04 -5.78
C LEU A 378 -14.63 5.00 -5.70
N LEU A 379 -13.53 4.54 -5.09
CA LEU A 379 -12.32 5.33 -4.96
C LEU A 379 -11.50 5.26 -6.26
N SER A 380 -11.17 6.42 -6.82
CA SER A 380 -10.31 6.58 -7.99
C SER A 380 -8.90 6.94 -7.53
N SER A 381 -7.85 6.49 -8.21
CA SER A 381 -6.45 6.72 -7.77
C SER A 381 -6.14 8.18 -7.44
N PRO A 382 -6.58 9.21 -8.23
CA PRO A 382 -6.29 10.60 -7.88
C PRO A 382 -7.00 11.08 -6.60
N ASP A 383 -8.01 10.35 -6.10
CA ASP A 383 -8.70 10.69 -4.84
C ASP A 383 -7.87 10.33 -3.60
N ILE A 384 -6.83 9.52 -3.75
CA ILE A 384 -6.03 9.00 -2.62
C ILE A 384 -5.29 10.14 -1.91
N MET A 385 -4.50 10.92 -2.64
CA MET A 385 -3.72 12.02 -2.07
C MET A 385 -4.59 13.03 -1.30
N PRO A 386 -5.64 13.64 -1.88
CA PRO A 386 -6.45 14.62 -1.18
C PRO A 386 -7.22 14.02 0.00
N THR A 387 -7.59 12.74 -0.05
CA THR A 387 -8.26 12.05 1.05
C THR A 387 -7.32 11.84 2.23
N ILE A 388 -6.08 11.42 1.99
CA ILE A 388 -5.06 11.27 3.05
C ILE A 388 -4.76 12.62 3.70
N LEU A 389 -4.54 13.66 2.90
CA LEU A 389 -4.31 15.01 3.43
C LEU A 389 -5.50 15.51 4.26
N GLY A 390 -6.73 15.25 3.81
CA GLY A 390 -7.94 15.59 4.57
C GLY A 390 -8.07 14.81 5.89
N LEU A 391 -7.71 13.52 5.91
CA LEU A 391 -7.69 12.71 7.15
C LEU A 391 -6.67 13.25 8.17
N CYS A 392 -5.62 13.90 7.69
CA CYS A 392 -4.58 14.51 8.51
C CYS A 392 -4.86 15.98 8.89
N GLY A 393 -5.99 16.55 8.45
CA GLY A 393 -6.33 17.96 8.70
C GLY A 393 -5.56 18.94 7.83
N LEU A 394 -5.03 18.48 6.69
CA LEU A 394 -4.25 19.25 5.72
C LEU A 394 -5.07 19.58 4.45
N GLU A 395 -6.40 19.63 4.55
CA GLU A 395 -7.28 19.87 3.41
C GLU A 395 -7.05 21.22 2.72
N LYS A 396 -6.55 22.21 3.46
CA LYS A 396 -6.22 23.55 2.91
C LYS A 396 -4.91 23.57 2.13
N GLN A 397 -4.07 22.57 2.30
CA GLN A 397 -2.79 22.39 1.64
C GLN A 397 -2.90 21.50 0.38
N ILE A 398 -4.08 20.95 0.08
CA ILE A 398 -4.28 20.19 -1.15
C ILE A 398 -3.95 21.06 -2.35
N PRO A 399 -2.97 20.67 -3.20
CA PRO A 399 -2.61 21.47 -4.38
C PRO A 399 -3.79 21.64 -5.34
N ALA A 400 -3.88 22.81 -5.96
CA ALA A 400 -4.93 23.10 -6.95
C ALA A 400 -4.82 22.23 -8.22
N THR A 401 -3.66 21.59 -8.44
CA THR A 401 -3.40 20.67 -9.56
C THR A 401 -3.99 19.27 -9.34
N VAL A 402 -4.41 18.94 -8.12
CA VAL A 402 -5.04 17.65 -7.81
C VAL A 402 -6.37 17.51 -8.54
N GLU A 403 -6.54 16.42 -9.28
CA GLU A 403 -7.74 16.12 -10.06
C GLU A 403 -8.72 15.21 -9.32
N GLY A 404 -8.30 14.70 -8.15
CA GLY A 404 -9.08 13.85 -7.27
C GLY A 404 -10.01 14.60 -6.32
N ARG A 405 -10.83 13.84 -5.61
CA ARG A 405 -11.77 14.33 -4.59
C ARG A 405 -11.32 13.92 -3.19
N ASN A 406 -11.53 14.79 -2.22
CA ASN A 406 -11.26 14.51 -0.82
C ASN A 406 -12.46 13.82 -0.16
N TYR A 407 -12.34 12.52 0.13
CA TYR A 407 -13.37 11.72 0.82
C TYR A 407 -13.10 11.53 2.32
N ALA A 408 -12.22 12.31 2.95
CA ALA A 408 -11.89 12.18 4.37
C ALA A 408 -13.13 12.23 5.29
N GLY A 409 -14.12 13.07 4.94
CA GLY A 409 -15.39 13.15 5.66
C GLY A 409 -16.15 11.83 5.70
N ARG A 410 -16.13 11.07 4.59
CA ARG A 410 -16.75 9.75 4.53
C ARG A 410 -16.06 8.74 5.44
N PHE A 411 -14.73 8.72 5.47
CA PHE A 411 -13.97 7.81 6.34
C PHE A 411 -14.21 8.10 7.82
N THR A 412 -14.32 9.38 8.19
CA THR A 412 -14.52 9.80 9.58
C THR A 412 -15.99 9.82 10.02
N GLY A 413 -16.92 9.44 9.15
CA GLY A 413 -18.36 9.48 9.44
C GLY A 413 -18.93 10.89 9.59
N LYS A 414 -18.19 11.91 9.18
CA LYS A 414 -18.70 13.27 9.11
C LYS A 414 -19.55 13.43 7.86
N ASP A 415 -20.56 14.29 7.93
CA ASP A 415 -21.36 14.63 6.76
C ASP A 415 -20.46 15.18 5.67
N SER A 416 -20.44 14.52 4.51
CA SER A 416 -19.59 14.86 3.40
C SER A 416 -20.43 15.45 2.28
N SER A 417 -20.20 16.71 1.94
CA SER A 417 -20.80 17.36 0.77
C SER A 417 -20.20 16.85 -0.56
N VAL A 418 -19.14 16.06 -0.50
CA VAL A 418 -18.49 15.50 -1.70
C VAL A 418 -19.33 14.37 -2.27
N PRO A 419 -19.90 14.52 -3.47
CA PRO A 419 -20.76 13.50 -4.07
C PRO A 419 -19.93 12.26 -4.41
N LEU A 420 -20.54 11.07 -4.20
CA LEU A 420 -19.95 9.81 -4.60
C LEU A 420 -19.80 9.73 -6.13
N ARG A 421 -18.71 9.12 -6.59
CA ARG A 421 -18.51 8.86 -8.01
C ARG A 421 -19.47 7.78 -8.50
N GLN A 422 -20.08 8.02 -9.66
CA GLN A 422 -20.86 7.00 -10.37
C GLN A 422 -19.98 6.17 -11.31
N GLY A 423 -18.80 6.68 -11.65
CA GLY A 423 -17.82 6.00 -12.48
C GLY A 423 -16.44 6.64 -12.36
N ALA A 424 -15.41 5.85 -12.66
CA ALA A 424 -14.03 6.27 -12.67
C ALA A 424 -13.37 5.90 -14.01
N LEU A 425 -12.43 6.72 -14.46
CA LEU A 425 -11.76 6.55 -15.75
C LEU A 425 -10.84 5.33 -15.75
N TYR A 426 -10.88 4.56 -16.83
CA TYR A 426 -9.83 3.62 -17.20
C TYR A 426 -8.99 4.22 -18.33
N ILE A 427 -7.68 4.18 -18.16
CA ILE A 427 -6.70 4.76 -19.07
C ILE A 427 -5.68 3.68 -19.45
N LYS A 428 -5.45 3.51 -20.76
CA LYS A 428 -4.33 2.73 -21.29
C LYS A 428 -3.66 3.50 -22.40
N ASN A 429 -2.37 3.74 -22.22
CA ASN A 429 -1.49 4.32 -23.23
C ASN A 429 -0.46 3.27 -23.66
N ILE A 430 0.06 3.41 -24.88
CA ILE A 430 1.17 2.64 -25.42
C ILE A 430 2.18 3.58 -26.08
N ASP A 431 3.35 3.06 -26.46
CA ASP A 431 4.35 3.82 -27.22
C ASP A 431 3.71 4.43 -28.46
N GLY A 432 3.93 5.72 -28.65
CA GLY A 432 3.56 6.47 -29.84
C GLY A 432 4.68 6.50 -30.88
N GLU A 433 5.05 7.73 -31.31
CA GLU A 433 6.14 7.96 -32.24
C GLU A 433 7.50 7.75 -31.57
N LYS A 434 8.49 7.39 -32.37
CA LYS A 434 9.87 7.24 -31.95
C LYS A 434 10.77 8.15 -32.78
N ASP A 435 11.84 8.64 -32.16
CA ASP A 435 12.90 9.36 -32.85
C ASP A 435 13.84 8.42 -33.63
N ALA A 436 14.89 8.98 -34.25
CA ALA A 436 15.88 8.25 -35.02
C ALA A 436 16.67 7.23 -34.16
N ASP A 437 16.81 7.47 -32.86
CA ASP A 437 17.50 6.59 -31.92
C ASP A 437 16.57 5.54 -31.30
N GLY A 438 15.30 5.51 -31.73
CA GLY A 438 14.29 4.57 -31.25
C GLY A 438 13.67 4.93 -29.91
N LYS A 439 13.93 6.13 -29.39
CA LYS A 439 13.31 6.63 -28.17
C LYS A 439 11.88 7.11 -28.42
N VAL A 440 10.99 6.81 -27.51
CA VAL A 440 9.57 7.17 -27.57
C VAL A 440 9.41 8.66 -27.25
N ILE A 441 8.97 9.44 -28.24
CA ILE A 441 8.78 10.90 -28.15
C ILE A 441 7.32 11.32 -28.02
N SER A 442 6.39 10.38 -28.16
CA SER A 442 4.96 10.58 -27.89
C SER A 442 4.34 9.30 -27.35
N TYR A 443 3.15 9.38 -26.77
CA TYR A 443 2.35 8.20 -26.42
C TYR A 443 1.07 8.16 -27.27
N PHE A 444 0.49 6.97 -27.39
CA PHE A 444 -0.77 6.76 -28.10
C PHE A 444 -1.85 6.31 -27.10
N PRO A 445 -2.98 7.03 -27.01
CA PRO A 445 -4.08 6.71 -26.10
C PRO A 445 -4.91 5.55 -26.66
N VAL A 446 -4.45 4.31 -26.46
CA VAL A 446 -5.02 3.13 -27.09
C VAL A 446 -6.37 2.71 -26.51
N SER A 447 -6.60 2.93 -25.21
CA SER A 447 -7.90 2.63 -24.60
C SER A 447 -8.33 3.73 -23.63
N ARG A 448 -9.63 4.00 -23.65
CA ARG A 448 -10.31 4.81 -22.63
C ARG A 448 -11.60 4.10 -22.23
N GLY A 449 -11.90 4.14 -20.95
CA GLY A 449 -13.08 3.45 -20.44
C GLY A 449 -13.63 4.10 -19.17
N ILE A 450 -14.74 3.57 -18.73
CA ILE A 450 -15.39 3.93 -17.46
C ILE A 450 -15.69 2.65 -16.70
N LYS A 451 -15.26 2.60 -15.45
CA LYS A 451 -15.64 1.59 -14.48
C LYS A 451 -16.67 2.16 -13.52
N THR A 452 -17.74 1.42 -13.31
CA THR A 452 -18.75 1.64 -12.26
C THR A 452 -18.64 0.51 -11.22
N HIS A 453 -19.50 0.48 -10.21
CA HIS A 453 -19.58 -0.65 -9.28
C HIS A 453 -19.95 -1.97 -9.97
N GLN A 454 -20.73 -1.93 -11.03
CA GLN A 454 -21.30 -3.11 -11.68
C GLN A 454 -20.62 -3.46 -13.01
N TYR A 455 -20.14 -2.46 -13.73
CA TYR A 455 -19.69 -2.63 -15.10
C TYR A 455 -18.41 -1.88 -15.41
N THR A 456 -17.66 -2.41 -16.35
CA THR A 456 -16.59 -1.70 -17.03
C THR A 456 -16.88 -1.67 -18.51
N MET A 457 -16.84 -0.48 -19.10
CA MET A 457 -16.88 -0.26 -20.55
C MET A 457 -15.57 0.37 -20.99
N SER A 458 -14.94 -0.19 -22.00
CA SER A 458 -13.71 0.35 -22.57
C SER A 458 -13.76 0.32 -24.10
N LEU A 459 -13.38 1.44 -24.72
CA LEU A 459 -13.12 1.55 -26.14
C LEU A 459 -11.62 1.45 -26.38
N THR A 460 -11.23 0.49 -27.19
CA THR A 460 -9.85 0.28 -27.63
C THR A 460 -9.75 0.52 -29.12
N ILE A 461 -8.77 1.34 -29.54
CA ILE A 461 -8.51 1.62 -30.95
C ILE A 461 -7.29 0.84 -31.41
N ASP A 462 -7.42 0.07 -32.49
CA ASP A 462 -6.25 -0.49 -33.18
C ASP A 462 -5.46 0.64 -33.84
N ARG A 463 -4.16 0.74 -33.53
CA ARG A 463 -3.33 1.84 -34.02
C ARG A 463 -3.15 1.82 -35.54
N LYS A 464 -3.13 0.64 -36.16
CA LYS A 464 -2.87 0.47 -37.60
C LYS A 464 -4.16 0.54 -38.40
N THR A 465 -5.16 -0.26 -38.04
CA THR A 465 -6.44 -0.34 -38.77
C THR A 465 -7.41 0.78 -38.42
N LYS A 466 -7.20 1.47 -37.28
CA LYS A 466 -8.12 2.47 -36.71
C LYS A 466 -9.49 1.89 -36.32
N GLU A 467 -9.62 0.59 -36.30
CA GLU A 467 -10.82 -0.09 -35.83
C GLU A 467 -11.02 0.10 -34.33
N LEU A 468 -12.26 0.31 -33.92
CA LEU A 468 -12.67 0.43 -32.54
C LEU A 468 -13.20 -0.92 -32.03
N LYS A 469 -12.65 -1.37 -30.91
CA LYS A 469 -13.14 -2.53 -30.18
C LYS A 469 -13.78 -2.07 -28.86
N LEU A 470 -15.04 -2.42 -28.67
CA LEU A 470 -15.73 -2.24 -27.41
C LEU A 470 -15.50 -3.47 -26.53
N ILE A 471 -15.02 -3.24 -25.32
CA ILE A 471 -14.97 -4.24 -24.25
C ILE A 471 -15.99 -3.81 -23.19
N TYR A 472 -16.87 -4.74 -22.86
CA TYR A 472 -17.88 -4.57 -21.81
C TYR A 472 -17.81 -5.77 -20.87
N THR A 473 -17.59 -5.54 -19.60
CA THR A 473 -17.50 -6.60 -18.60
C THR A 473 -18.35 -6.26 -17.39
N GLN A 474 -18.92 -7.27 -16.76
CA GLN A 474 -19.47 -7.14 -15.42
C GLN A 474 -18.32 -7.14 -14.41
N SER A 475 -18.39 -6.24 -13.46
CA SER A 475 -17.34 -6.04 -12.43
C SER A 475 -17.50 -7.01 -11.28
#